data_c449de41720cb2d9e70dc4c5e597b102
#
_entry.id   c449de41720cb2d9e70dc4c5e597b102
#
_cell.length_a   1.000
_cell.length_b   1.000
_cell.length_c   1.000
_cell.angle_alpha   90.00
_cell.angle_beta   90.00
_cell.angle_gamma   90.00
#
_symmetry.space_group_name_H-M   'P 1'
#
loop_
_entity.id
_entity.type
_entity.pdbx_description
1 polymer ?
#
loop_
_entity_poly.entity_id
_entity_poly.type
_entity_poly.pdbx_seq_one_letter_code
_entity_poly.pdbx_strand_id
1 'polypeptide(L)'
;AARYQGTIKADIFFIARGENLKAIRENGLQMQLGIRTIHTAPALATDNPAEIGPADYLFCCTKSYDLEENIQQLKPVIGPKTVIIPLLNGLDIEERIHNILPGQEVWKGCVYIGSRLTEPGVIEKFSLKERIFFGNKDANKDKQTELLKLLMYARLNAFNPADIDLRIWKKFFMISTAATTTSYFNETIGEVVNNHIDLFITLGYELKSVAEAKGIRLPDGQVFSAIDAQKIMPNNSTTSMHSDFQKGNRTEVETLTGYVV
;
A
#
# COMPACT_ATOMS: atom_id res chain seq x y z
N ALA A 1 6.90 8.32 -7.88
CA ALA A 1 8.17 8.53 -8.61
C ALA A 1 7.90 8.90 -10.07
N ALA A 2 7.16 8.12 -10.85
CA ALA A 2 6.94 8.36 -12.29
C ALA A 2 6.31 9.72 -12.67
N ARG A 3 5.78 10.49 -11.72
CA ARG A 3 5.21 11.83 -11.96
C ARG A 3 6.13 12.98 -11.56
N TYR A 4 7.29 12.67 -11.00
CA TYR A 4 8.20 13.69 -10.50
C TYR A 4 9.11 14.18 -11.61
N GLN A 5 8.74 15.24 -12.27
CA GLN A 5 9.59 16.02 -13.17
C GLN A 5 9.37 17.51 -12.87
N GLY A 6 10.29 18.15 -12.20
CA GLY A 6 10.29 19.62 -12.05
C GLY A 6 10.77 20.09 -10.68
N THR A 7 10.96 21.26 -10.57
CA THR A 7 11.41 22.30 -9.64
C THR A 7 11.67 22.01 -8.14
N ILE A 8 11.23 20.89 -7.56
CA ILE A 8 11.67 20.47 -6.22
C ILE A 8 12.76 19.43 -6.36
N LYS A 9 13.93 19.72 -5.84
CA LYS A 9 15.07 18.80 -5.81
C LYS A 9 14.83 17.73 -4.74
N ALA A 10 14.29 16.59 -5.14
CA ALA A 10 14.32 15.38 -4.36
C ALA A 10 14.89 14.28 -5.23
N ASP A 11 15.94 13.64 -4.76
CA ASP A 11 16.49 12.46 -5.39
C ASP A 11 15.61 11.26 -5.04
N ILE A 12 15.21 10.51 -6.04
CA ILE A 12 14.37 9.32 -5.88
C ILE A 12 15.20 8.11 -6.24
N PHE A 13 15.31 7.21 -5.29
CA PHE A 13 16.04 5.96 -5.43
C PHE A 13 15.06 4.79 -5.50
N PHE A 14 15.33 3.82 -6.35
CA PHE A 14 14.57 2.59 -6.43
C PHE A 14 15.42 1.42 -5.96
N ILE A 15 14.90 0.68 -4.99
CA ILE A 15 15.45 -0.62 -4.62
C ILE A 15 14.60 -1.67 -5.31
N ALA A 16 15.20 -2.38 -6.25
CA ALA A 16 14.56 -3.40 -7.08
C ALA A 16 15.52 -4.56 -7.31
N ARG A 17 15.05 -5.68 -7.85
CA ARG A 17 15.84 -6.89 -8.05
C ARG A 17 15.55 -7.55 -9.40
N GLY A 18 16.44 -8.43 -9.82
CA GLY A 18 16.27 -9.29 -11.01
C GLY A 18 15.98 -8.51 -12.28
N GLU A 19 15.14 -9.08 -13.13
CA GLU A 19 14.80 -8.49 -14.42
C GLU A 19 14.13 -7.12 -14.30
N ASN A 20 13.40 -6.87 -13.21
CA ASN A 20 12.79 -5.56 -12.98
C ASN A 20 13.86 -4.48 -12.76
N LEU A 21 14.89 -4.77 -11.97
CA LEU A 21 16.02 -3.85 -11.78
C LEU A 21 16.77 -3.59 -13.08
N LYS A 22 17.05 -4.65 -13.82
CA LYS A 22 17.72 -4.55 -15.12
C LYS A 22 16.96 -3.65 -16.08
N ALA A 23 15.66 -3.88 -16.23
CA ALA A 23 14.80 -3.06 -17.10
C ALA A 23 14.75 -1.58 -16.65
N ILE A 24 14.67 -1.32 -15.34
CA ILE A 24 14.67 0.05 -14.81
C ILE A 24 16.00 0.75 -15.06
N ARG A 25 17.12 0.05 -14.94
CA ARG A 25 18.46 0.61 -15.25
C ARG A 25 18.64 0.95 -16.72
N GLU A 26 18.15 0.09 -17.61
CA GLU A 26 18.30 0.22 -19.06
C GLU A 26 17.31 1.25 -19.65
N ASN A 27 16.05 1.21 -19.22
CA ASN A 27 14.94 1.90 -19.88
C ASN A 27 14.20 2.89 -18.98
N GLY A 28 14.56 2.98 -17.70
CA GLY A 28 13.76 3.66 -16.70
C GLY A 28 12.50 2.89 -16.35
N LEU A 29 11.66 3.51 -15.50
CA LEU A 29 10.35 2.97 -15.15
C LEU A 29 9.29 3.57 -16.09
N GLN A 30 8.47 2.72 -16.65
CA GLN A 30 7.36 3.10 -17.52
C GLN A 30 6.03 2.93 -16.76
N MET A 31 5.14 3.90 -16.87
CA MET A 31 3.79 3.81 -16.34
C MET A 31 2.78 4.05 -17.44
N GLN A 32 1.99 3.03 -17.74
CA GLN A 32 0.91 3.06 -18.72
C GLN A 32 -0.38 3.57 -18.05
N LEU A 33 -1.01 4.59 -18.65
CA LEU A 33 -2.24 5.25 -18.21
C LEU A 33 -3.22 5.29 -19.39
N GLY A 34 -3.92 4.21 -19.64
CA GLY A 34 -4.69 4.04 -20.87
C GLY A 34 -3.79 4.18 -22.10
N ILE A 35 -4.03 5.20 -22.93
CA ILE A 35 -3.22 5.45 -24.15
C ILE A 35 -1.93 6.25 -23.88
N ARG A 36 -1.69 6.70 -22.67
CA ARG A 36 -0.51 7.50 -22.32
C ARG A 36 0.53 6.65 -21.62
N THR A 37 1.79 6.81 -21.99
CA THR A 37 2.93 6.24 -21.27
C THR A 37 3.75 7.37 -20.66
N ILE A 38 4.06 7.25 -19.38
CA ILE A 38 4.95 8.16 -18.66
C ILE A 38 6.25 7.38 -18.42
N HIS A 39 7.37 7.99 -18.80
CA HIS A 39 8.70 7.46 -18.53
C HIS A 39 9.36 8.27 -17.43
N THR A 40 10.08 7.60 -16.54
CA THR A 40 10.88 8.24 -15.50
C THR A 40 12.10 7.38 -15.18
N ALA A 41 13.19 8.05 -14.87
CA ALA A 41 14.38 7.40 -14.32
C ALA A 41 14.59 7.84 -12.88
N PRO A 42 14.92 6.93 -11.96
CA PRO A 42 15.39 7.31 -10.63
C PRO A 42 16.80 7.91 -10.69
N ALA A 43 17.22 8.59 -9.62
CA ALA A 43 18.63 9.00 -9.47
C ALA A 43 19.56 7.77 -9.44
N LEU A 44 19.08 6.68 -8.83
CA LEU A 44 19.73 5.37 -8.84
C LEU A 44 18.67 4.28 -8.71
N ALA A 45 18.83 3.18 -9.46
CA ALA A 45 18.14 1.92 -9.23
C ALA A 45 19.17 0.84 -8.86
N THR A 46 18.98 0.21 -7.69
CA THR A 46 19.93 -0.75 -7.16
C THR A 46 19.26 -1.86 -6.36
N ASP A 47 19.92 -2.98 -6.23
CA ASP A 47 19.63 -4.07 -5.29
C ASP A 47 20.52 -4.03 -4.04
N ASN A 48 21.48 -3.10 -4.02
CA ASN A 48 22.38 -2.85 -2.89
C ASN A 48 22.04 -1.53 -2.18
N PRO A 49 21.26 -1.54 -1.09
CA PRO A 49 20.87 -0.33 -0.37
C PRO A 49 22.05 0.53 0.12
N ALA A 50 23.23 -0.06 0.34
CA ALA A 50 24.40 0.67 0.81
C ALA A 50 24.91 1.73 -0.21
N GLU A 51 24.57 1.61 -1.49
CA GLU A 51 24.92 2.59 -2.51
C GLU A 51 24.12 3.89 -2.41
N ILE A 52 23.03 3.90 -1.63
CA ILE A 52 22.15 5.06 -1.48
C ILE A 52 22.55 5.91 -0.27
N GLY A 53 22.91 5.24 0.84
CA GLY A 53 23.09 5.89 2.14
C GLY A 53 21.75 6.29 2.80
N PRO A 54 21.81 6.99 3.96
CA PRO A 54 20.61 7.36 4.71
C PRO A 54 19.66 8.26 3.91
N ALA A 55 18.40 7.84 3.82
CA ALA A 55 17.32 8.58 3.15
C ALA A 55 16.52 9.42 4.16
N ASP A 56 15.90 10.52 3.69
CA ASP A 56 14.98 11.29 4.52
C ASP A 56 13.65 10.53 4.72
N TYR A 57 13.14 9.94 3.64
CA TYR A 57 11.88 9.18 3.63
C TYR A 57 12.07 7.85 2.92
N LEU A 58 11.62 6.77 3.56
CA LEU A 58 11.64 5.42 3.02
C LEU A 58 10.22 4.89 2.86
N PHE A 59 9.76 4.75 1.61
CA PHE A 59 8.47 4.11 1.31
C PHE A 59 8.64 2.61 1.15
N CYS A 60 8.01 1.82 2.04
CA CYS A 60 7.97 0.37 1.92
C CYS A 60 6.72 -0.02 1.11
N CYS A 61 6.93 -0.69 -0.03
CA CYS A 61 5.87 -1.07 -0.97
C CYS A 61 5.94 -2.54 -1.37
N THR A 62 6.51 -3.38 -0.50
CA THR A 62 6.61 -4.83 -0.70
C THR A 62 5.33 -5.53 -0.26
N LYS A 63 5.26 -6.84 -0.43
CA LYS A 63 4.22 -7.65 0.20
C LYS A 63 4.47 -7.73 1.71
N SER A 64 3.41 -7.82 2.50
CA SER A 64 3.48 -7.84 3.96
C SER A 64 4.27 -9.02 4.52
N TYR A 65 4.29 -10.14 3.83
CA TYR A 65 5.04 -11.34 4.21
C TYR A 65 6.57 -11.24 3.98
N ASP A 66 7.03 -10.22 3.26
CA ASP A 66 8.46 -9.95 3.05
C ASP A 66 8.96 -8.77 3.90
N LEU A 67 8.10 -8.21 4.76
CA LEU A 67 8.39 -6.96 5.50
C LEU A 67 9.66 -7.07 6.34
N GLU A 68 9.77 -8.11 7.16
CA GLU A 68 10.87 -8.27 8.12
C GLU A 68 12.22 -8.40 7.40
N GLU A 69 12.27 -9.26 6.40
CA GLU A 69 13.47 -9.44 5.58
C GLU A 69 13.86 -8.14 4.87
N ASN A 70 12.85 -7.45 4.30
CA ASN A 70 13.06 -6.17 3.63
C ASN A 70 13.62 -5.12 4.57
N ILE A 71 13.04 -4.93 5.75
CA ILE A 71 13.52 -3.94 6.73
C ILE A 71 14.96 -4.25 7.16
N GLN A 72 15.32 -5.52 7.34
CA GLN A 72 16.71 -5.89 7.66
C GLN A 72 17.68 -5.51 6.53
N GLN A 73 17.30 -5.74 5.29
CA GLN A 73 18.13 -5.40 4.11
C GLN A 73 18.23 -3.88 3.91
N LEU A 74 17.19 -3.13 4.29
CA LEU A 74 17.11 -1.68 4.13
C LEU A 74 17.85 -0.90 5.22
N LYS A 75 18.43 -1.53 6.24
CA LYS A 75 19.18 -0.85 7.31
C LYS A 75 20.23 0.15 6.81
N PRO A 76 20.97 -0.08 5.71
CA PRO A 76 21.94 0.90 5.22
C PRO A 76 21.34 2.24 4.77
N VAL A 77 20.04 2.28 4.40
CA VAL A 77 19.33 3.52 4.03
C VAL A 77 18.55 4.13 5.18
N ILE A 78 18.56 3.50 6.35
CA ILE A 78 17.82 3.96 7.53
C ILE A 78 18.79 4.63 8.49
N GLY A 79 18.77 5.94 8.53
CA GLY A 79 19.51 6.76 9.50
C GLY A 79 18.61 7.24 10.65
N PRO A 80 19.18 7.93 11.65
CA PRO A 80 18.43 8.40 12.83
C PRO A 80 17.28 9.36 12.50
N LYS A 81 17.34 10.01 11.34
CA LYS A 81 16.32 10.98 10.89
C LYS A 81 15.41 10.43 9.80
N THR A 82 15.65 9.21 9.33
CA THR A 82 14.83 8.58 8.29
C THR A 82 13.42 8.29 8.82
N VAL A 83 12.42 8.68 8.07
CA VAL A 83 11.02 8.28 8.33
C VAL A 83 10.66 7.10 7.44
N ILE A 84 10.20 6.04 8.05
CA ILE A 84 9.69 4.88 7.34
C ILE A 84 8.18 5.02 7.15
N ILE A 85 7.69 4.88 5.92
CA ILE A 85 6.28 5.01 5.56
C ILE A 85 5.85 3.76 4.81
N PRO A 86 5.29 2.76 5.51
CA PRO A 86 4.77 1.57 4.86
C PRO A 86 3.48 1.89 4.10
N LEU A 87 3.42 1.48 2.85
CA LEU A 87 2.22 1.54 2.01
C LEU A 87 1.63 0.14 1.76
N LEU A 88 2.02 -0.81 2.60
CA LEU A 88 1.56 -2.20 2.58
C LEU A 88 0.10 -2.31 3.06
N ASN A 89 -0.49 -3.46 2.83
CA ASN A 89 -1.75 -3.85 3.46
C ASN A 89 -1.46 -4.42 4.85
N GLY A 90 -2.38 -4.23 5.79
CA GLY A 90 -2.27 -4.73 7.17
C GLY A 90 -2.42 -3.63 8.21
N LEU A 91 -2.65 -4.04 9.44
CA LEU A 91 -2.85 -3.17 10.59
C LEU A 91 -1.67 -3.20 11.58
N ASP A 92 -0.85 -4.23 11.51
CA ASP A 92 0.28 -4.54 12.40
C ASP A 92 1.64 -4.10 11.85
N ILE A 93 1.66 -3.47 10.67
CA ILE A 93 2.89 -3.17 9.93
C ILE A 93 3.84 -2.26 10.72
N GLU A 94 3.32 -1.23 11.38
CA GLU A 94 4.11 -0.32 12.21
C GLU A 94 4.74 -1.06 13.40
N GLU A 95 3.96 -1.88 14.09
CA GLU A 95 4.42 -2.70 15.22
C GLU A 95 5.54 -3.66 14.79
N ARG A 96 5.36 -4.35 13.67
CA ARG A 96 6.35 -5.27 13.10
C ARG A 96 7.65 -4.56 12.74
N ILE A 97 7.59 -3.34 12.21
CA ILE A 97 8.78 -2.53 11.96
C ILE A 97 9.46 -2.15 13.27
N HIS A 98 8.73 -1.72 14.30
CA HIS A 98 9.30 -1.36 15.59
C HIS A 98 9.94 -2.55 16.32
N ASN A 99 9.45 -3.77 16.11
CA ASN A 99 10.08 -4.97 16.66
C ASN A 99 11.49 -5.23 16.09
N ILE A 100 11.75 -4.74 14.85
CA ILE A 100 13.06 -4.86 14.18
C ILE A 100 13.94 -3.65 14.46
N LEU A 101 13.33 -2.47 14.49
CA LEU A 101 13.99 -1.17 14.62
C LEU A 101 13.35 -0.37 15.78
N PRO A 102 13.62 -0.74 17.04
CA PRO A 102 13.08 0.02 18.18
C PRO A 102 13.52 1.48 18.13
N GLY A 103 12.56 2.40 18.32
CA GLY A 103 12.81 3.83 18.36
C GLY A 103 12.96 4.51 16.99
N GLN A 104 12.87 3.78 15.87
CA GLN A 104 12.86 4.39 14.54
C GLN A 104 11.53 5.13 14.31
N GLU A 105 11.61 6.30 13.66
CA GLU A 105 10.41 7.05 13.28
C GLU A 105 9.66 6.34 12.15
N VAL A 106 8.45 5.84 12.45
CA VAL A 106 7.55 5.19 11.49
C VAL A 106 6.26 5.99 11.43
N TRP A 107 5.83 6.35 10.23
CA TRP A 107 4.50 6.94 10.02
C TRP A 107 3.58 5.93 9.40
N LYS A 108 2.34 5.89 9.87
CA LYS A 108 1.32 5.07 9.25
C LYS A 108 1.04 5.53 7.83
N GLY A 109 0.80 4.59 6.92
CA GLY A 109 0.52 4.90 5.54
C GLY A 109 -0.38 3.88 4.87
N CYS A 110 -1.18 4.34 3.93
CA CYS A 110 -1.92 3.46 3.03
C CYS A 110 -2.14 4.11 1.67
N VAL A 111 -2.28 3.29 0.65
CA VAL A 111 -2.54 3.73 -0.71
C VAL A 111 -3.74 3.01 -1.31
N TYR A 112 -4.63 3.77 -1.92
CA TYR A 112 -5.68 3.25 -2.80
C TYR A 112 -5.20 3.45 -4.23
N ILE A 113 -4.89 2.37 -4.92
CA ILE A 113 -4.41 2.38 -6.30
C ILE A 113 -4.72 1.04 -6.95
N GLY A 114 -5.20 1.07 -8.18
CA GLY A 114 -5.27 -0.11 -9.04
C GLY A 114 -4.13 -0.05 -10.05
N SER A 115 -3.15 -0.91 -9.87
CA SER A 115 -1.99 -1.02 -10.75
C SER A 115 -1.43 -2.43 -10.71
N ARG A 116 -0.73 -2.81 -11.77
CA ARG A 116 0.00 -4.08 -11.86
C ARG A 116 1.29 -3.91 -12.64
N LEU A 117 2.26 -4.73 -12.33
CA LEU A 117 3.44 -4.92 -13.16
C LEU A 117 3.04 -5.83 -14.32
N THR A 118 3.14 -5.34 -15.56
CA THR A 118 2.82 -6.10 -16.78
C THR A 118 4.04 -6.78 -17.36
N GLU A 119 5.17 -6.08 -17.29
CA GLU A 119 6.50 -6.54 -17.73
C GLU A 119 7.56 -5.92 -16.82
N PRO A 120 8.78 -6.44 -16.77
CA PRO A 120 9.87 -5.79 -16.03
C PRO A 120 10.00 -4.31 -16.41
N GLY A 121 9.96 -3.43 -15.40
CA GLY A 121 10.03 -1.98 -15.61
C GLY A 121 8.75 -1.32 -16.13
N VAL A 122 7.66 -2.06 -16.38
CA VAL A 122 6.42 -1.54 -16.95
C VAL A 122 5.25 -1.74 -15.98
N ILE A 123 4.66 -0.65 -15.54
CA ILE A 123 3.49 -0.63 -14.64
C ILE A 123 2.28 -0.15 -15.42
N GLU A 124 1.22 -0.93 -15.43
CA GLU A 124 -0.10 -0.47 -15.85
C GLU A 124 -0.88 0.06 -14.64
N LYS A 125 -1.34 1.30 -14.73
CA LYS A 125 -2.27 1.87 -13.77
C LYS A 125 -3.66 1.94 -14.39
N PHE A 126 -4.59 1.15 -13.87
CA PHE A 126 -5.95 1.08 -14.37
C PHE A 126 -6.96 1.87 -13.51
N SER A 127 -6.60 2.25 -12.28
CA SER A 127 -7.45 3.14 -11.48
C SER A 127 -7.38 4.59 -11.96
N LEU A 128 -8.54 5.25 -12.04
CA LEU A 128 -8.62 6.66 -12.45
C LEU A 128 -7.93 7.59 -11.46
N LYS A 129 -8.08 7.31 -10.18
CA LYS A 129 -7.50 8.14 -9.10
C LYS A 129 -6.76 7.24 -8.11
N GLU A 130 -5.59 7.70 -7.68
CA GLU A 130 -4.91 7.18 -6.50
C GLU A 130 -5.19 8.10 -5.32
N ARG A 131 -5.11 7.55 -4.12
CA ARG A 131 -5.10 8.33 -2.86
C ARG A 131 -4.05 7.73 -1.93
N ILE A 132 -3.17 8.57 -1.44
CA ILE A 132 -2.16 8.21 -0.46
C ILE A 132 -2.53 8.92 0.83
N PHE A 133 -2.68 8.16 1.91
CA PHE A 133 -2.84 8.70 3.26
C PHE A 133 -1.60 8.33 4.05
N PHE A 134 -1.08 9.27 4.81
CA PHE A 134 0.04 9.03 5.71
C PHE A 134 -0.03 9.96 6.91
N GLY A 135 0.63 9.60 7.99
CA GLY A 135 0.74 10.45 9.17
C GLY A 135 1.15 9.69 10.41
N ASN A 136 1.51 10.47 11.42
CA ASN A 136 1.72 10.02 12.79
C ASN A 136 1.31 11.17 13.70
N LYS A 137 0.37 10.93 14.62
CA LYS A 137 -0.19 11.96 15.51
C LYS A 137 0.85 12.58 16.44
N ASP A 138 1.89 11.81 16.78
CA ASP A 138 2.93 12.18 17.74
C ASP A 138 4.20 12.74 17.06
N ALA A 139 4.27 12.68 15.72
CA ALA A 139 5.42 13.16 14.96
C ALA A 139 5.37 14.65 14.65
N ASN A 140 6.54 15.19 14.29
CA ASN A 140 6.69 16.59 13.91
C ASN A 140 5.79 16.96 12.72
N LYS A 141 4.90 17.94 12.93
CA LYS A 141 3.92 18.38 11.93
C LYS A 141 4.57 19.10 10.73
N ASP A 142 5.67 19.81 10.95
CA ASP A 142 6.36 20.51 9.85
C ASP A 142 6.97 19.50 8.88
N LYS A 143 7.57 18.43 9.37
CA LYS A 143 8.11 17.33 8.57
C LYS A 143 7.01 16.60 7.79
N GLN A 144 5.84 16.37 8.40
CA GLN A 144 4.68 15.81 7.70
C GLN A 144 4.17 16.75 6.62
N THR A 145 4.13 18.07 6.89
CA THR A 145 3.72 19.09 5.93
C THR A 145 4.72 19.19 4.76
N GLU A 146 6.01 19.05 5.02
CA GLU A 146 7.05 19.01 4.00
C GLU A 146 6.83 17.84 3.05
N LEU A 147 6.65 16.62 3.56
CA LEU A 147 6.37 15.46 2.74
C LEU A 147 5.07 15.62 1.95
N LEU A 148 4.02 16.15 2.58
CA LEU A 148 2.76 16.41 1.88
C LEU A 148 2.98 17.33 0.67
N LYS A 149 3.73 18.42 0.84
CA LYS A 149 4.10 19.34 -0.24
C LYS A 149 4.86 18.60 -1.35
N LEU A 150 5.88 17.81 -1.02
CA LEU A 150 6.65 17.02 -1.98
C LEU A 150 5.75 16.10 -2.82
N LEU A 151 4.84 15.38 -2.17
CA LEU A 151 3.90 14.48 -2.86
C LEU A 151 2.90 15.25 -3.75
N MET A 152 2.40 16.39 -3.27
CA MET A 152 1.50 17.26 -4.06
C MET A 152 2.21 17.87 -5.27
N TYR A 153 3.46 18.30 -5.14
CA TYR A 153 4.26 18.75 -6.28
C TYR A 153 4.47 17.64 -7.32
N ALA A 154 4.65 16.41 -6.87
CA ALA A 154 4.68 15.25 -7.74
C ALA A 154 3.30 14.92 -8.36
N ARG A 155 2.29 15.78 -8.15
CA ARG A 155 0.90 15.60 -8.59
C ARG A 155 0.27 14.30 -8.09
N LEU A 156 0.72 13.82 -6.93
CA LEU A 156 0.09 12.71 -6.24
C LEU A 156 -1.05 13.23 -5.36
N ASN A 157 -2.11 12.47 -5.30
CA ASN A 157 -3.28 12.80 -4.48
C ASN A 157 -3.03 12.32 -3.05
N ALA A 158 -2.22 13.07 -2.31
CA ALA A 158 -1.75 12.74 -0.98
C ALA A 158 -2.48 13.55 0.10
N PHE A 159 -2.68 12.91 1.26
CA PHE A 159 -3.38 13.47 2.41
C PHE A 159 -2.64 13.13 3.71
N ASN A 160 -2.59 14.09 4.62
CA ASN A 160 -2.09 13.92 5.98
C ASN A 160 -3.21 14.22 6.98
N PRO A 161 -4.16 13.29 7.19
CA PRO A 161 -5.30 13.49 8.06
C PRO A 161 -4.93 13.30 9.54
N ALA A 162 -5.63 14.00 10.42
CA ALA A 162 -5.48 13.82 11.87
C ALA A 162 -5.99 12.43 12.33
N ASP A 163 -6.91 11.82 11.58
CA ASP A 163 -7.53 10.51 11.83
C ASP A 163 -6.88 9.37 11.01
N ILE A 164 -5.55 9.36 10.87
CA ILE A 164 -4.85 8.36 10.04
C ILE A 164 -5.20 6.92 10.41
N ASP A 165 -5.33 6.61 11.70
CA ASP A 165 -5.73 5.29 12.17
C ASP A 165 -7.09 4.87 11.57
N LEU A 166 -8.07 5.77 11.61
CA LEU A 166 -9.37 5.50 11.02
C LEU A 166 -9.29 5.29 9.50
N ARG A 167 -8.40 6.02 8.80
CA ARG A 167 -8.21 5.83 7.35
C ARG A 167 -7.64 4.46 7.02
N ILE A 168 -6.67 4.00 7.79
CA ILE A 168 -6.07 2.68 7.62
C ILE A 168 -7.11 1.59 7.92
N TRP A 169 -7.84 1.71 9.03
CA TRP A 169 -8.89 0.76 9.38
C TRP A 169 -10.01 0.69 8.33
N LYS A 170 -10.45 1.82 7.78
CA LYS A 170 -11.43 1.85 6.69
C LYS A 170 -10.93 1.12 5.44
N LYS A 171 -9.67 1.32 5.08
CA LYS A 171 -9.06 0.59 3.97
C LYS A 171 -8.99 -0.89 4.27
N PHE A 172 -8.44 -1.25 5.44
CA PHE A 172 -8.31 -2.64 5.86
C PHE A 172 -9.65 -3.36 5.86
N PHE A 173 -10.68 -2.74 6.42
CA PHE A 173 -12.04 -3.24 6.40
C PHE A 173 -12.50 -3.62 4.99
N MET A 174 -12.34 -2.70 4.05
CA MET A 174 -12.75 -2.90 2.66
C MET A 174 -11.97 -4.03 1.97
N ILE A 175 -10.64 -4.07 2.16
CA ILE A 175 -9.80 -5.04 1.45
C ILE A 175 -9.80 -6.42 2.12
N SER A 176 -9.88 -6.51 3.44
CA SER A 176 -9.87 -7.77 4.18
C SER A 176 -11.13 -8.59 3.89
N THR A 177 -12.32 -7.98 4.00
CA THR A 177 -13.59 -8.67 3.68
C THR A 177 -13.62 -9.17 2.23
N ALA A 178 -13.24 -8.31 1.28
CA ALA A 178 -13.23 -8.68 -0.14
C ALA A 178 -12.17 -9.77 -0.44
N ALA A 179 -10.95 -9.64 0.12
CA ALA A 179 -9.89 -10.60 -0.11
C ALA A 179 -10.21 -11.97 0.48
N THR A 180 -10.78 -12.01 1.68
CA THR A 180 -11.19 -13.24 2.35
C THR A 180 -12.28 -13.94 1.55
N THR A 181 -13.35 -13.24 1.18
CA THR A 181 -14.49 -13.87 0.49
C THR A 181 -14.16 -14.30 -0.94
N THR A 182 -13.47 -13.46 -1.73
CA THR A 182 -13.07 -13.85 -3.10
C THR A 182 -12.11 -15.02 -3.12
N SER A 183 -11.19 -15.11 -2.16
CA SER A 183 -10.25 -16.24 -2.07
C SER A 183 -10.92 -17.50 -1.55
N TYR A 184 -11.83 -17.39 -0.57
CA TYR A 184 -12.52 -18.54 0.01
C TYR A 184 -13.43 -19.24 -0.99
N PHE A 185 -14.24 -18.46 -1.73
CA PHE A 185 -15.15 -19.01 -2.74
C PHE A 185 -14.48 -19.25 -4.09
N ASN A 186 -13.28 -18.71 -4.30
CA ASN A 186 -12.61 -18.67 -5.60
C ASN A 186 -13.49 -17.98 -6.68
N GLU A 187 -14.11 -16.86 -6.28
CA GLU A 187 -15.05 -16.09 -7.08
C GLU A 187 -14.59 -14.66 -7.26
N THR A 188 -15.09 -14.01 -8.30
CA THR A 188 -14.90 -12.56 -8.52
C THR A 188 -15.65 -11.72 -7.48
N ILE A 189 -15.34 -10.45 -7.38
CA ILE A 189 -16.04 -9.52 -6.47
C ILE A 189 -17.53 -9.47 -6.81
N GLY A 190 -17.90 -9.44 -8.10
CA GLY A 190 -19.30 -9.41 -8.52
C GLY A 190 -20.07 -10.69 -8.13
N GLU A 191 -19.45 -11.85 -8.31
CA GLU A 191 -20.04 -13.13 -7.91
C GLU A 191 -20.24 -13.22 -6.40
N VAL A 192 -19.23 -12.85 -5.61
CA VAL A 192 -19.34 -12.80 -4.13
C VAL A 192 -20.47 -11.88 -3.69
N VAL A 193 -20.58 -10.69 -4.25
CA VAL A 193 -21.64 -9.73 -3.89
C VAL A 193 -23.02 -10.26 -4.27
N ASN A 194 -23.14 -11.01 -5.36
CA ASN A 194 -24.42 -11.56 -5.81
C ASN A 194 -24.81 -12.82 -5.04
N ASN A 195 -23.85 -13.72 -4.76
CA ASN A 195 -24.11 -15.05 -4.27
C ASN A 195 -23.91 -15.18 -2.75
N HIS A 196 -23.05 -14.36 -2.14
CA HIS A 196 -22.56 -14.54 -0.77
C HIS A 196 -22.59 -13.23 0.06
N ILE A 197 -23.52 -12.33 -0.25
CA ILE A 197 -23.59 -11.01 0.41
C ILE A 197 -23.79 -11.11 1.93
N ASP A 198 -24.54 -12.10 2.39
CA ASP A 198 -24.80 -12.30 3.82
C ASP A 198 -23.53 -12.63 4.60
N LEU A 199 -22.63 -13.46 4.00
CA LEU A 199 -21.34 -13.73 4.63
C LEU A 199 -20.44 -12.50 4.60
N PHE A 200 -20.45 -11.72 3.51
CA PHE A 200 -19.70 -10.47 3.44
C PHE A 200 -20.14 -9.49 4.54
N ILE A 201 -21.45 -9.39 4.79
CA ILE A 201 -22.05 -8.58 5.87
C ILE A 201 -21.59 -9.10 7.23
N THR A 202 -21.67 -10.41 7.46
CA THR A 202 -21.28 -11.04 8.73
C THR A 202 -19.80 -10.76 9.05
N LEU A 203 -18.90 -11.04 8.11
CA LEU A 203 -17.46 -10.71 8.26
C LEU A 203 -17.23 -9.22 8.51
N GLY A 204 -18.03 -8.37 7.85
CA GLY A 204 -17.97 -6.93 8.07
C GLY A 204 -18.31 -6.55 9.52
N TYR A 205 -19.32 -7.15 10.12
CA TYR A 205 -19.66 -6.88 11.53
C TYR A 205 -18.63 -7.47 12.50
N GLU A 206 -18.07 -8.65 12.22
CA GLU A 206 -16.96 -9.20 13.01
C GLU A 206 -15.78 -8.25 13.01
N LEU A 207 -15.37 -7.78 11.82
CA LEU A 207 -14.27 -6.83 11.69
C LEU A 207 -14.55 -5.50 12.40
N LYS A 208 -15.80 -5.02 12.36
CA LYS A 208 -16.21 -3.83 13.11
C LYS A 208 -16.04 -4.03 14.61
N SER A 209 -16.41 -5.20 15.14
CA SER A 209 -16.25 -5.54 16.55
C SER A 209 -14.77 -5.57 16.96
N VAL A 210 -13.88 -6.11 16.11
CA VAL A 210 -12.44 -6.09 16.33
C VAL A 210 -11.90 -4.66 16.35
N ALA A 211 -12.33 -3.81 15.41
CA ALA A 211 -11.96 -2.39 15.38
C ALA A 211 -12.36 -1.66 16.67
N GLU A 212 -13.57 -1.88 17.13
CA GLU A 212 -14.10 -1.29 18.36
C GLU A 212 -13.32 -1.76 19.61
N ALA A 213 -12.97 -3.04 19.67
CA ALA A 213 -12.12 -3.59 20.74
C ALA A 213 -10.70 -2.98 20.74
N LYS A 214 -10.21 -2.53 19.56
CA LYS A 214 -8.95 -1.79 19.40
C LYS A 214 -9.12 -0.27 19.60
N GLY A 215 -10.29 0.21 20.03
CA GLY A 215 -10.57 1.63 20.27
C GLY A 215 -10.84 2.45 19.00
N ILE A 216 -11.04 1.81 17.85
CA ILE A 216 -11.33 2.48 16.58
C ILE A 216 -12.84 2.47 16.33
N ARG A 217 -13.45 3.64 16.39
CA ARG A 217 -14.88 3.80 16.08
C ARG A 217 -15.10 3.95 14.58
N LEU A 218 -15.45 2.85 13.92
CA LEU A 218 -15.89 2.88 12.53
C LEU A 218 -17.30 3.48 12.43
N PRO A 219 -17.65 4.21 11.36
CA PRO A 219 -19.00 4.70 11.12
C PRO A 219 -20.03 3.57 11.11
N ASP A 220 -21.27 3.84 11.55
CA ASP A 220 -22.32 2.82 11.60
C ASP A 220 -22.64 2.22 10.23
N GLY A 221 -22.58 3.02 9.17
CA GLY A 221 -22.76 2.55 7.78
C GLY A 221 -21.53 1.93 7.13
N GLN A 222 -20.43 1.65 7.87
CA GLN A 222 -19.17 1.18 7.27
C GLN A 222 -19.31 -0.12 6.51
N VAL A 223 -20.10 -1.07 7.02
CA VAL A 223 -20.34 -2.37 6.37
C VAL A 223 -20.98 -2.16 4.99
N PHE A 224 -22.08 -1.41 4.96
CA PHE A 224 -22.78 -1.12 3.71
C PHE A 224 -21.98 -0.27 2.74
N SER A 225 -21.21 0.70 3.25
CA SER A 225 -20.30 1.50 2.42
C SER A 225 -19.21 0.64 1.76
N ALA A 226 -18.73 -0.41 2.43
CA ALA A 226 -17.77 -1.35 1.85
C ALA A 226 -18.42 -2.19 0.74
N ILE A 227 -19.65 -2.67 0.95
CA ILE A 227 -20.42 -3.39 -0.07
C ILE A 227 -20.68 -2.51 -1.29
N ASP A 228 -21.12 -1.27 -1.09
CA ASP A 228 -21.37 -0.33 -2.18
C ASP A 228 -20.10 -0.04 -2.98
N ALA A 229 -18.96 0.06 -2.30
CA ALA A 229 -17.67 0.21 -2.95
C ALA A 229 -17.31 -1.00 -3.83
N GLN A 230 -17.68 -2.22 -3.42
CA GLN A 230 -17.49 -3.43 -4.24
C GLN A 230 -18.46 -3.47 -5.44
N LYS A 231 -19.71 -3.08 -5.24
CA LYS A 231 -20.71 -3.04 -6.33
C LYS A 231 -20.35 -2.09 -7.48
N ILE A 232 -19.54 -1.07 -7.22
CA ILE A 232 -19.07 -0.13 -8.26
C ILE A 232 -17.93 -0.73 -9.09
N MET A 233 -17.23 -1.75 -8.58
CA MET A 233 -16.17 -2.42 -9.32
C MET A 233 -16.76 -3.23 -10.50
N PRO A 234 -16.00 -3.38 -11.61
CA PRO A 234 -16.41 -4.29 -12.66
C PRO A 234 -16.67 -5.70 -12.11
N ASN A 235 -17.74 -6.35 -12.52
CA ASN A 235 -18.17 -7.66 -11.98
C ASN A 235 -17.09 -8.74 -12.05
N ASN A 236 -16.22 -8.69 -13.06
CA ASN A 236 -15.10 -9.61 -13.24
C ASN A 236 -13.82 -9.17 -12.49
N SER A 237 -13.90 -8.15 -11.65
CA SER A 237 -12.77 -7.74 -10.83
C SER A 237 -12.51 -8.76 -9.72
N THR A 238 -11.26 -8.84 -9.31
CA THR A 238 -10.86 -9.64 -8.16
C THR A 238 -9.86 -8.88 -7.27
N THR A 239 -9.56 -9.44 -6.10
CA THR A 239 -8.56 -8.89 -5.19
C THR A 239 -7.16 -9.37 -5.56
N SER A 240 -6.13 -8.63 -5.13
CA SER A 240 -4.73 -9.05 -5.33
C SER A 240 -4.43 -10.38 -4.64
N MET A 241 -5.00 -10.62 -3.44
CA MET A 241 -4.81 -11.87 -2.72
C MET A 241 -5.43 -13.05 -3.46
N HIS A 242 -6.64 -12.91 -3.99
CA HIS A 242 -7.27 -13.96 -4.80
C HIS A 242 -6.51 -14.22 -6.11
N SER A 243 -6.03 -13.15 -6.77
CA SER A 243 -5.19 -13.30 -7.96
C SER A 243 -3.86 -14.04 -7.67
N ASP A 244 -3.24 -13.78 -6.52
CA ASP A 244 -2.05 -14.52 -6.08
C ASP A 244 -2.39 -15.98 -5.76
N PHE A 245 -3.51 -16.23 -5.10
CA PHE A 245 -4.00 -17.58 -4.82
C PHE A 245 -4.24 -18.38 -6.11
N GLN A 246 -4.94 -17.81 -7.09
CA GLN A 246 -5.19 -18.46 -8.38
C GLN A 246 -3.91 -18.81 -9.15
N LYS A 247 -2.86 -18.03 -8.98
CA LYS A 247 -1.54 -18.26 -9.61
C LYS A 247 -0.63 -19.21 -8.81
N GLY A 248 -1.09 -19.69 -7.66
CA GLY A 248 -0.27 -20.48 -6.74
C GLY A 248 0.86 -19.70 -6.07
N ASN A 249 0.76 -18.38 -6.04
CA ASN A 249 1.72 -17.50 -5.36
C ASN A 249 1.47 -17.48 -3.84
N ARG A 250 2.50 -17.09 -3.07
CA ARG A 250 2.32 -16.74 -1.66
C ARG A 250 1.33 -15.60 -1.53
N THR A 251 0.40 -15.71 -0.59
CA THR A 251 -0.68 -14.74 -0.38
C THR A 251 -0.49 -13.95 0.91
N GLU A 252 -1.22 -12.84 1.05
CA GLU A 252 -1.27 -12.01 2.27
C GLU A 252 -2.38 -12.49 3.25
N VAL A 253 -2.75 -13.79 3.22
CA VAL A 253 -3.85 -14.33 4.03
C VAL A 253 -3.65 -14.08 5.53
N GLU A 254 -2.44 -14.26 6.06
CA GLU A 254 -2.15 -14.01 7.47
C GLU A 254 -2.36 -12.54 7.86
N THR A 255 -1.97 -11.63 6.99
CA THR A 255 -2.11 -10.19 7.24
C THR A 255 -3.54 -9.71 7.10
N LEU A 256 -4.30 -10.23 6.13
CA LEU A 256 -5.65 -9.75 5.80
C LEU A 256 -6.75 -10.52 6.51
N THR A 257 -6.61 -11.83 6.63
CA THR A 257 -7.62 -12.71 7.26
C THR A 257 -7.17 -13.13 8.66
N GLY A 258 -5.94 -13.64 8.78
CA GLY A 258 -5.40 -14.16 10.04
C GLY A 258 -5.28 -13.11 11.14
N TYR A 259 -5.04 -11.84 10.79
CA TYR A 259 -5.01 -10.75 11.80
C TYR A 259 -6.33 -10.59 12.56
N VAL A 260 -7.46 -11.02 12.00
CA VAL A 260 -8.80 -10.85 12.58
C VAL A 260 -9.18 -12.02 13.48
N VAL A 261 -8.58 -13.18 13.29
CA VAL A 261 -8.81 -14.42 14.05
C VAL A 261 -7.98 -14.46 15.31
#